data_81b277b460506257e881263bdbb91259
#
_entry.id   81b277b460506257e881263bdbb91259
#
_cell.length_a   1.000
_cell.length_b   1.000
_cell.length_c   1.000
_cell.angle_alpha   90.00
_cell.angle_beta   90.00
_cell.angle_gamma   90.00
#
_symmetry.space_group_name_H-M   'P 1'
#
loop_
_entity.id
_entity.type
_entity.pdbx_description
1 polymer ?
#
loop_
_entity_poly.entity_id
_entity_poly.type
_entity_poly.pdbx_seq_one_letter_code
_entity_poly.pdbx_strand_id
1 'polypeptide(L)'
;ELQEYLKTKEFHERKEYLLDKRRFEKSEMFRELKEYETLKDSPDIKWYFGVKDSNKFDLLKSREITFSDEFDGTAPDSNKWINRYYPGDKLLHDSYSISTDLHCYTPSDNFEVRHSVLRIITKPQKANGKAWDPAKGFYSKDFNFTSGIVNTGASFRQKYGTFTAKIKLTDPNVRNAFWLIGDRITPHVDICRSGGGKVWFDLFTSPGSHYRKSVGSRYLSDFYIYTLDWTPNAMVWKINGVEVMRQTTGVPQEPMFINLAGGVDKPIGGISSMEVDWIRVYQSK
;
A
#
# COMPACT_ATOMS: atom_id res chain seq x y z
N GLU A 1 58.38 -25.99 3.00
CA GLU A 1 57.12 -25.44 2.46
C GLU A 1 55.90 -26.35 2.77
N LEU A 2 55.95 -27.67 2.40
CA LEU A 2 54.78 -28.55 2.63
C LEU A 2 54.53 -28.83 4.13
N GLN A 3 55.59 -28.97 4.95
CA GLN A 3 55.46 -29.13 6.39
C GLN A 3 54.96 -27.86 7.11
N GLU A 4 55.21 -26.70 6.57
CA GLU A 4 54.70 -25.42 7.10
C GLU A 4 53.23 -25.24 6.76
N TYR A 5 52.84 -25.57 5.51
CA TYR A 5 51.44 -25.56 5.09
C TYR A 5 50.56 -26.46 5.96
N LEU A 6 51.00 -27.66 6.30
CA LEU A 6 50.28 -28.57 7.16
C LEU A 6 50.02 -28.07 8.60
N LYS A 7 50.74 -27.01 9.01
CA LYS A 7 50.57 -26.32 10.31
C LYS A 7 49.68 -25.10 10.23
N THR A 8 49.29 -24.68 9.03
CA THR A 8 48.45 -23.50 8.85
C THR A 8 46.99 -23.72 9.27
N LYS A 9 46.37 -22.64 9.73
CA LYS A 9 44.94 -22.63 10.07
C LYS A 9 44.10 -23.03 8.86
N GLU A 10 44.46 -22.51 7.68
CA GLU A 10 43.80 -22.81 6.42
C GLU A 10 43.77 -24.31 6.10
N PHE A 11 44.90 -25.03 6.28
CA PHE A 11 44.95 -26.47 6.09
C PHE A 11 44.04 -27.20 7.05
N HIS A 12 44.01 -26.81 8.32
CA HIS A 12 43.16 -27.44 9.32
C HIS A 12 41.68 -27.21 9.05
N GLU A 13 41.26 -26.01 8.74
CA GLU A 13 39.89 -25.71 8.38
C GLU A 13 39.43 -26.46 7.13
N ARG A 14 40.29 -26.51 6.10
CA ARG A 14 40.02 -27.29 4.88
C ARG A 14 39.93 -28.78 5.14
N LYS A 15 40.80 -29.32 5.99
CA LYS A 15 40.77 -30.71 6.40
C LYS A 15 39.50 -31.03 7.17
N GLU A 16 39.11 -30.23 8.14
CA GLU A 16 37.86 -30.39 8.89
C GLU A 16 36.65 -30.34 7.96
N TYR A 17 36.58 -29.37 7.04
CA TYR A 17 35.53 -29.32 6.05
C TYR A 17 35.46 -30.55 5.17
N LEU A 18 36.57 -31.07 4.70
CA LEU A 18 36.62 -32.27 3.85
C LEU A 18 36.25 -33.55 4.61
N LEU A 19 36.53 -33.62 5.89
CA LEU A 19 36.20 -34.74 6.76
C LEU A 19 34.76 -34.68 7.30
N ASP A 20 34.13 -33.53 7.26
CA ASP A 20 32.73 -33.38 7.70
C ASP A 20 31.77 -34.12 6.75
N LYS A 21 31.29 -35.26 7.19
CA LYS A 21 30.32 -36.07 6.45
C LYS A 21 28.97 -35.37 6.24
N ARG A 22 28.68 -34.32 7.01
CA ARG A 22 27.45 -33.52 6.91
C ARG A 22 27.68 -32.17 6.20
N ARG A 23 28.84 -31.98 5.55
CA ARG A 23 29.15 -30.72 4.87
C ARG A 23 28.10 -30.30 3.83
N PHE A 24 27.50 -31.32 3.16
CA PHE A 24 26.41 -31.05 2.20
C PHE A 24 25.16 -30.54 2.91
N GLU A 25 24.76 -31.13 4.04
CA GLU A 25 23.59 -30.71 4.83
C GLU A 25 23.74 -29.27 5.37
N LYS A 26 24.95 -28.76 5.50
CA LYS A 26 25.28 -27.41 5.95
C LYS A 26 25.44 -26.42 4.80
N SER A 27 25.43 -26.89 3.55
CA SER A 27 25.63 -26.08 2.37
C SER A 27 24.37 -25.30 1.97
N GLU A 28 24.57 -24.23 1.24
CA GLU A 28 23.48 -23.45 0.60
C GLU A 28 22.68 -24.33 -0.36
N MET A 29 23.37 -25.18 -1.14
CA MET A 29 22.76 -26.10 -2.08
C MET A 29 21.80 -27.10 -1.40
N PHE A 30 22.08 -27.53 -0.15
CA PHE A 30 21.14 -28.37 0.59
C PHE A 30 19.90 -27.61 1.05
N ARG A 31 20.05 -26.33 1.43
CA ARG A 31 18.92 -25.46 1.78
C ARG A 31 18.03 -25.24 0.56
N GLU A 32 18.62 -24.93 -0.59
CA GLU A 32 17.91 -24.79 -1.86
C GLU A 32 17.18 -26.07 -2.27
N LEU A 33 17.85 -27.24 -2.10
CA LEU A 33 17.21 -28.53 -2.37
C LEU A 33 15.99 -28.77 -1.46
N LYS A 34 16.09 -28.46 -0.18
CA LYS A 34 14.97 -28.59 0.76
C LYS A 34 13.83 -27.64 0.44
N GLU A 35 14.14 -26.43 0.08
CA GLU A 35 13.16 -25.46 -0.38
C GLU A 35 12.46 -25.93 -1.66
N TYR A 36 13.22 -26.39 -2.64
CA TYR A 36 12.68 -26.99 -3.86
C TYR A 36 11.76 -28.18 -3.58
N GLU A 37 12.18 -29.12 -2.71
CA GLU A 37 11.36 -30.27 -2.31
C GLU A 37 10.04 -29.85 -1.67
N THR A 38 10.06 -28.78 -0.87
CA THR A 38 8.87 -28.22 -0.23
C THR A 38 7.96 -27.54 -1.26
N LEU A 39 8.53 -26.72 -2.14
CA LEU A 39 7.79 -25.97 -3.15
C LEU A 39 7.17 -26.89 -4.21
N LYS A 40 7.89 -27.89 -4.72
CA LYS A 40 7.35 -28.78 -5.76
C LYS A 40 6.11 -29.55 -5.32
N ASP A 41 5.98 -29.78 -4.00
CA ASP A 41 4.83 -30.48 -3.43
C ASP A 41 3.72 -29.54 -2.93
N SER A 42 3.97 -28.23 -2.96
CA SER A 42 2.98 -27.21 -2.62
C SER A 42 1.73 -27.34 -3.50
N PRO A 43 0.52 -27.33 -2.90
CA PRO A 43 -0.74 -27.34 -3.65
C PRO A 43 -0.86 -26.18 -4.63
N ASP A 44 -0.36 -24.99 -4.25
CA ASP A 44 -0.42 -23.78 -5.07
C ASP A 44 0.48 -23.89 -6.30
N ILE A 45 1.68 -24.44 -6.15
CA ILE A 45 2.60 -24.69 -7.27
C ILE A 45 2.03 -25.74 -8.21
N LYS A 46 1.51 -26.86 -7.67
CA LYS A 46 0.83 -27.89 -8.47
C LYS A 46 -0.38 -27.33 -9.22
N TRP A 47 -1.20 -26.53 -8.53
CA TRP A 47 -2.32 -25.85 -9.17
C TRP A 47 -1.87 -24.90 -10.28
N TYR A 48 -0.86 -24.05 -10.03
CA TYR A 48 -0.31 -23.13 -11.03
C TYR A 48 0.14 -23.86 -12.28
N PHE A 49 0.97 -24.92 -12.15
CA PHE A 49 1.43 -25.69 -13.29
C PHE A 49 0.30 -26.43 -14.02
N GLY A 50 -0.77 -26.81 -13.32
CA GLY A 50 -1.97 -27.39 -13.93
C GLY A 50 -2.81 -26.40 -14.75
N VAL A 51 -2.67 -25.09 -14.51
CA VAL A 51 -3.51 -24.08 -15.15
C VAL A 51 -2.74 -22.99 -15.92
N LYS A 52 -1.39 -22.97 -15.87
CA LYS A 52 -0.54 -21.89 -16.43
C LYS A 52 -0.74 -21.68 -17.94
N ASP A 53 -1.05 -22.73 -18.67
CA ASP A 53 -1.26 -22.70 -20.12
C ASP A 53 -2.76 -22.56 -20.50
N SER A 54 -3.64 -22.45 -19.51
CA SER A 54 -5.05 -22.17 -19.70
C SER A 54 -5.31 -20.66 -19.89
N ASN A 55 -6.54 -20.30 -20.25
CA ASN A 55 -6.98 -18.90 -20.37
C ASN A 55 -7.14 -18.16 -19.04
N LYS A 56 -6.94 -18.82 -17.89
CA LYS A 56 -7.09 -18.21 -16.56
C LYS A 56 -6.20 -16.99 -16.33
N PHE A 57 -5.04 -16.94 -17.00
CA PHE A 57 -4.08 -15.85 -16.86
C PHE A 57 -4.04 -14.88 -18.05
N ASP A 58 -4.94 -15.00 -19.02
CA ASP A 58 -4.90 -14.17 -20.23
C ASP A 58 -5.04 -12.68 -19.90
N LEU A 59 -5.86 -12.34 -18.90
CA LEU A 59 -6.00 -10.96 -18.42
C LEU A 59 -4.67 -10.42 -17.86
N LEU A 60 -3.90 -11.24 -17.15
CA LEU A 60 -2.58 -10.84 -16.64
C LEU A 60 -1.53 -10.77 -17.76
N LYS A 61 -1.58 -11.68 -18.73
CA LYS A 61 -0.68 -11.67 -19.90
C LYS A 61 -0.89 -10.42 -20.77
N SER A 62 -2.13 -9.91 -20.85
CA SER A 62 -2.50 -8.72 -21.62
C SER A 62 -2.21 -7.39 -20.92
N ARG A 63 -1.71 -7.43 -19.69
CA ARG A 63 -1.42 -6.26 -18.86
C ARG A 63 0.05 -6.25 -18.45
N GLU A 64 0.58 -5.06 -18.23
CA GLU A 64 1.89 -4.85 -17.60
C GLU A 64 1.71 -4.17 -16.24
N ILE A 65 2.60 -4.49 -15.30
CA ILE A 65 2.66 -3.80 -14.01
C ILE A 65 3.45 -2.52 -14.23
N THR A 66 2.80 -1.38 -13.99
CA THR A 66 3.41 -0.06 -14.10
C THR A 66 3.87 0.49 -12.75
N PHE A 67 3.29 -0.01 -11.66
CA PHE A 67 3.70 0.28 -10.29
C PHE A 67 3.34 -0.89 -9.37
N SER A 68 4.23 -1.21 -8.43
CA SER A 68 3.93 -2.16 -7.36
C SER A 68 4.72 -1.86 -6.10
N ASP A 69 4.16 -2.24 -4.96
CA ASP A 69 4.87 -2.35 -3.69
C ASP A 69 4.29 -3.51 -2.88
N GLU A 70 5.15 -4.43 -2.50
CA GLU A 70 4.84 -5.59 -1.65
C GLU A 70 5.27 -5.35 -0.20
N PHE A 71 5.80 -4.16 0.10
CA PHE A 71 6.25 -3.71 1.42
C PHE A 71 7.26 -4.65 2.09
N ASP A 72 8.20 -5.21 1.31
CA ASP A 72 9.21 -6.16 1.80
C ASP A 72 10.31 -5.52 2.65
N GLY A 73 10.33 -4.18 2.74
CA GLY A 73 11.30 -3.42 3.53
C GLY A 73 10.96 -3.36 5.02
N THR A 74 11.61 -2.43 5.72
CA THR A 74 11.36 -2.11 7.14
C THR A 74 10.63 -0.78 7.33
N ALA A 75 10.44 -0.02 6.25
CA ALA A 75 9.72 1.25 6.17
C ALA A 75 9.18 1.43 4.74
N PRO A 76 8.23 2.36 4.50
CA PRO A 76 7.82 2.73 3.15
C PRO A 76 9.04 3.17 2.32
N ASP A 77 9.20 2.64 1.11
CA ASP A 77 10.31 2.98 0.21
C ASP A 77 10.22 4.46 -0.21
N SER A 78 11.20 5.26 0.20
CA SER A 78 11.26 6.70 -0.09
C SER A 78 11.42 7.04 -1.58
N ASN A 79 11.81 6.08 -2.42
CA ASN A 79 11.83 6.25 -3.88
C ASN A 79 10.43 6.13 -4.48
N LYS A 80 9.51 5.48 -3.78
CA LYS A 80 8.12 5.28 -4.18
C LYS A 80 7.16 6.22 -3.46
N TRP A 81 7.39 6.45 -2.16
CA TRP A 81 6.44 7.11 -1.28
C TRP A 81 7.00 8.36 -0.62
N ILE A 82 6.22 9.43 -0.65
CA ILE A 82 6.40 10.57 0.26
C ILE A 82 5.37 10.46 1.40
N ASN A 83 5.79 10.79 2.61
CA ASN A 83 5.03 10.62 3.86
C ASN A 83 4.33 11.92 4.34
N ARG A 84 3.87 12.73 3.41
CA ARG A 84 3.15 13.99 3.62
C ARG A 84 2.31 14.30 2.38
N TYR A 85 1.38 15.21 2.44
CA TYR A 85 0.69 15.66 1.22
C TYR A 85 1.67 16.15 0.16
N TYR A 86 1.46 15.75 -1.10
CA TYR A 86 2.32 16.15 -2.21
C TYR A 86 2.43 17.69 -2.38
N PRO A 87 1.33 18.49 -2.23
CA PRO A 87 1.47 19.95 -2.20
C PRO A 87 2.32 20.45 -1.03
N GLY A 88 2.25 19.81 0.14
CA GLY A 88 3.09 20.15 1.30
C GLY A 88 4.57 19.85 1.06
N ASP A 89 4.87 18.75 0.37
CA ASP A 89 6.24 18.44 -0.05
C ASP A 89 6.82 19.52 -0.95
N LYS A 90 6.06 19.95 -1.96
CA LYS A 90 6.50 20.97 -2.91
C LYS A 90 6.59 22.39 -2.35
N LEU A 91 5.60 22.78 -1.53
CA LEU A 91 5.44 24.18 -1.10
C LEU A 91 6.11 24.48 0.23
N LEU A 92 6.19 23.48 1.12
CA LEU A 92 6.61 23.69 2.51
C LEU A 92 7.83 22.85 2.89
N HIS A 93 8.14 21.80 2.11
CA HIS A 93 9.04 20.71 2.49
C HIS A 93 8.68 20.10 3.85
N ASP A 94 7.39 20.14 4.21
CA ASP A 94 6.86 19.77 5.52
C ASP A 94 5.46 19.16 5.41
N SER A 95 5.01 18.52 6.49
CA SER A 95 3.68 17.94 6.62
C SER A 95 2.66 19.00 7.05
N TYR A 96 1.42 18.84 6.62
CA TYR A 96 0.28 19.59 7.13
C TYR A 96 -0.97 18.70 7.16
N SER A 97 -1.97 19.12 7.90
CA SER A 97 -3.32 18.53 7.91
C SER A 97 -4.36 19.58 7.51
N ILE A 98 -5.54 19.13 7.11
CA ILE A 98 -6.64 20.07 6.81
C ILE A 98 -7.16 20.66 8.14
N SER A 99 -7.56 21.93 8.12
CA SER A 99 -7.99 22.66 9.34
C SER A 99 -9.14 21.98 10.10
N THR A 100 -9.98 21.23 9.41
CA THR A 100 -11.12 20.50 9.98
C THR A 100 -10.74 19.15 10.57
N ASP A 101 -9.57 18.60 10.23
CA ASP A 101 -9.09 17.32 10.76
C ASP A 101 -8.76 17.43 12.26
N LEU A 102 -9.00 16.34 12.99
CA LEU A 102 -8.64 16.23 14.41
C LEU A 102 -7.23 15.68 14.62
N HIS A 103 -6.59 15.21 13.55
CA HIS A 103 -5.25 14.60 13.57
C HIS A 103 -4.21 15.46 12.84
N CYS A 104 -2.97 15.32 13.32
CA CYS A 104 -1.78 15.81 12.64
C CYS A 104 -1.11 14.64 11.89
N TYR A 105 -0.76 14.84 10.63
CA TYR A 105 0.11 13.90 9.92
C TYR A 105 1.55 14.07 10.36
N THR A 106 2.17 12.96 10.79
CA THR A 106 3.59 12.93 11.17
C THR A 106 4.40 12.14 10.13
N PRO A 107 5.61 12.57 9.82
CA PRO A 107 6.39 11.95 8.73
C PRO A 107 6.99 10.58 9.08
N SER A 108 7.10 10.17 10.35
CA SER A 108 7.75 8.92 10.75
C SER A 108 6.94 8.07 11.73
N ASP A 109 6.31 8.69 12.73
CA ASP A 109 5.83 8.00 13.95
C ASP A 109 4.54 7.20 13.76
N ASN A 110 3.93 7.33 12.59
CA ASN A 110 2.64 6.71 12.27
C ASN A 110 2.74 5.64 11.19
N PHE A 111 3.96 5.09 10.98
CA PHE A 111 4.19 4.01 10.02
C PHE A 111 4.96 2.85 10.66
N GLU A 112 4.59 1.64 10.28
CA GLU A 112 5.31 0.42 10.59
C GLU A 112 5.25 -0.49 9.35
N VAL A 113 6.38 -1.07 8.94
CA VAL A 113 6.40 -2.16 7.97
C VAL A 113 6.88 -3.40 8.68
N ARG A 114 6.03 -4.41 8.72
CA ARG A 114 6.33 -5.67 9.39
C ARG A 114 5.63 -6.84 8.69
N HIS A 115 6.37 -7.93 8.46
CA HIS A 115 5.87 -9.10 7.75
C HIS A 115 5.26 -8.75 6.37
N SER A 116 5.94 -7.90 5.62
CA SER A 116 5.50 -7.40 4.30
C SER A 116 4.11 -6.72 4.34
N VAL A 117 3.78 -6.06 5.45
CA VAL A 117 2.54 -5.28 5.61
C VAL A 117 2.90 -3.87 6.06
N LEU A 118 2.49 -2.88 5.27
CA LEU A 118 2.50 -1.48 5.70
C LEU A 118 1.32 -1.24 6.65
N ARG A 119 1.62 -0.72 7.83
CA ARG A 119 0.63 -0.24 8.79
C ARG A 119 0.69 1.29 8.89
N ILE A 120 -0.40 1.94 8.58
CA ILE A 120 -0.59 3.38 8.79
C ILE A 120 -1.37 3.54 10.09
N ILE A 121 -0.69 4.06 11.12
CA ILE A 121 -1.18 4.05 12.50
C ILE A 121 -1.85 5.39 12.80
N THR A 122 -3.05 5.34 13.36
CA THR A 122 -3.77 6.49 13.90
C THR A 122 -3.93 6.31 15.40
N LYS A 123 -3.51 7.31 16.20
CA LYS A 123 -3.47 7.17 17.67
C LYS A 123 -3.82 8.47 18.38
N PRO A 124 -4.40 8.38 19.62
CA PRO A 124 -4.51 9.49 20.55
C PRO A 124 -3.11 9.93 20.98
N GLN A 125 -2.65 11.03 20.44
CA GLN A 125 -1.35 11.62 20.76
C GLN A 125 -1.41 13.12 20.46
N LYS A 126 -1.12 13.96 21.45
CA LYS A 126 -1.03 15.41 21.25
C LYS A 126 0.19 15.74 20.39
N ALA A 127 -0.02 16.60 19.41
CA ALA A 127 1.02 17.10 18.52
C ALA A 127 0.70 18.53 18.11
N ASN A 128 1.71 19.38 17.99
CA ASN A 128 1.60 20.66 17.33
C ASN A 128 2.06 20.48 15.86
N GLY A 129 1.30 21.01 14.92
CA GLY A 129 1.61 20.87 13.50
C GLY A 129 0.97 21.97 12.65
N LYS A 130 1.25 21.95 11.36
CA LYS A 130 0.64 22.89 10.41
C LYS A 130 -0.75 22.42 10.01
N ALA A 131 -1.71 23.35 10.06
CA ALA A 131 -3.04 23.17 9.47
C ALA A 131 -3.19 24.09 8.25
N TRP A 132 -3.91 23.62 7.24
CA TRP A 132 -4.30 24.42 6.09
C TRP A 132 -5.79 24.71 6.08
N ASP A 133 -6.13 25.96 5.86
CA ASP A 133 -7.51 26.45 5.77
C ASP A 133 -7.66 27.32 4.53
N PRO A 134 -8.75 27.17 3.74
CA PRO A 134 -8.95 27.96 2.50
C PRO A 134 -8.97 29.48 2.71
N ALA A 135 -9.42 29.94 3.87
CA ALA A 135 -9.56 31.36 4.18
C ALA A 135 -8.32 31.93 4.91
N LYS A 136 -7.63 31.10 5.69
CA LYS A 136 -6.51 31.54 6.56
C LYS A 136 -5.13 31.17 6.03
N GLY A 137 -5.06 30.25 5.06
CA GLY A 137 -3.81 29.65 4.62
C GLY A 137 -3.24 28.66 5.67
N PHE A 138 -1.91 28.58 5.76
CA PHE A 138 -1.22 27.74 6.70
C PHE A 138 -1.04 28.43 8.06
N TYR A 139 -1.33 27.68 9.15
CA TYR A 139 -1.13 28.15 10.52
C TYR A 139 -0.79 26.99 11.45
N SER A 140 -0.21 27.29 12.62
CA SER A 140 0.06 26.30 13.66
C SER A 140 -1.22 25.93 14.39
N LYS A 141 -1.43 24.63 14.65
CA LYS A 141 -2.58 24.07 15.34
C LYS A 141 -2.15 22.95 16.27
N ASP A 142 -2.76 22.89 17.45
CA ASP A 142 -2.65 21.76 18.35
C ASP A 142 -3.69 20.70 17.98
N PHE A 143 -3.23 19.47 17.84
CA PHE A 143 -4.03 18.29 17.50
C PHE A 143 -4.01 17.32 18.68
N ASN A 144 -5.11 16.60 18.89
CA ASN A 144 -5.21 15.56 19.92
C ASN A 144 -4.88 14.16 19.40
N PHE A 145 -4.71 14.01 18.09
CA PHE A 145 -4.43 12.74 17.44
C PHE A 145 -3.30 12.92 16.42
N THR A 146 -2.59 11.83 16.17
CA THR A 146 -1.64 11.75 15.06
C THR A 146 -2.04 10.64 14.11
N SER A 147 -1.67 10.77 12.84
CA SER A 147 -1.87 9.77 11.79
C SER A 147 -0.79 9.83 10.72
N GLY A 148 -0.84 8.89 9.78
CA GLY A 148 0.08 8.83 8.66
C GLY A 148 -0.62 9.02 7.32
N ILE A 149 0.13 9.55 6.35
CA ILE A 149 -0.22 9.60 4.93
C ILE A 149 1.02 9.25 4.11
N VAL A 150 0.86 8.38 3.12
CA VAL A 150 1.88 8.15 2.08
C VAL A 150 1.25 8.34 0.70
N ASN A 151 2.01 8.88 -0.24
CA ASN A 151 1.55 9.02 -1.62
C ASN A 151 2.68 8.95 -2.64
N THR A 152 2.31 8.72 -3.90
CA THR A 152 3.23 8.58 -5.04
C THR A 152 3.35 9.86 -5.88
N GLY A 153 2.94 11.01 -5.36
CA GLY A 153 2.85 12.26 -6.15
C GLY A 153 4.14 12.69 -6.83
N ALA A 154 5.31 12.36 -6.25
CA ALA A 154 6.63 12.66 -6.79
C ALA A 154 7.20 11.54 -7.69
N SER A 155 6.74 10.28 -7.53
CA SER A 155 7.35 9.10 -8.13
C SER A 155 6.52 8.44 -9.23
N PHE A 156 5.19 8.39 -9.05
CA PHE A 156 4.32 7.67 -9.96
C PHE A 156 2.97 8.35 -10.13
N ARG A 157 2.54 8.49 -11.37
CA ARG A 157 1.21 8.92 -11.79
C ARG A 157 0.76 8.16 -13.00
N GLN A 158 -0.50 7.84 -13.08
CA GLN A 158 -1.06 7.17 -14.25
C GLN A 158 -2.46 7.65 -14.56
N LYS A 159 -2.78 7.68 -15.84
CA LYS A 159 -4.13 7.87 -16.37
C LYS A 159 -4.61 6.54 -16.91
N TYR A 160 -5.78 6.10 -16.45
CA TYR A 160 -6.40 4.81 -16.78
C TYR A 160 -5.62 3.60 -16.25
N GLY A 161 -6.19 2.42 -16.42
CA GLY A 161 -5.64 1.15 -15.98
C GLY A 161 -6.37 0.56 -14.78
N THR A 162 -5.77 -0.41 -14.14
CA THR A 162 -6.30 -1.08 -12.95
C THR A 162 -5.44 -0.74 -11.75
N PHE A 163 -6.02 -0.06 -10.77
CA PHE A 163 -5.42 0.22 -9.47
C PHE A 163 -5.98 -0.77 -8.47
N THR A 164 -5.13 -1.56 -7.83
CA THR A 164 -5.59 -2.60 -6.91
C THR A 164 -4.68 -2.72 -5.70
N ALA A 165 -5.27 -2.95 -4.53
CA ALA A 165 -4.52 -3.15 -3.30
C ALA A 165 -5.27 -4.11 -2.37
N LYS A 166 -4.52 -4.90 -1.59
CA LYS A 166 -5.05 -5.75 -0.54
C LYS A 166 -4.92 -5.01 0.79
N ILE A 167 -6.06 -4.60 1.33
CA ILE A 167 -6.14 -3.68 2.47
C ILE A 167 -7.10 -4.22 3.52
N LYS A 168 -6.72 -4.02 4.80
CA LYS A 168 -7.59 -4.15 5.97
C LYS A 168 -7.80 -2.78 6.61
N LEU A 169 -9.04 -2.32 6.64
CA LEU A 169 -9.40 -0.97 7.07
C LEU A 169 -9.59 -0.85 8.60
N THR A 170 -9.75 -1.95 9.31
CA THR A 170 -9.85 -2.17 10.75
C THR A 170 -10.95 -1.39 11.47
N ASP A 171 -10.83 -0.09 11.70
CA ASP A 171 -11.68 0.65 12.62
C ASP A 171 -12.78 1.44 11.87
N PRO A 172 -14.07 1.23 12.23
CA PRO A 172 -15.18 1.94 11.61
C PRO A 172 -15.21 3.44 11.93
N ASN A 173 -14.48 3.90 12.97
CA ASN A 173 -14.45 5.29 13.41
C ASN A 173 -13.26 6.08 12.85
N VAL A 174 -12.29 5.39 12.25
CA VAL A 174 -11.14 6.00 11.58
C VAL A 174 -11.40 6.03 10.07
N ARG A 175 -11.16 7.18 9.47
CA ARG A 175 -11.26 7.37 8.02
C ARG A 175 -9.97 6.87 7.35
N ASN A 176 -9.82 5.56 7.21
CA ASN A 176 -8.75 4.97 6.43
C ASN A 176 -9.13 5.00 4.95
N ALA A 177 -8.23 5.45 4.09
CA ALA A 177 -8.54 5.62 2.68
C ALA A 177 -7.39 5.25 1.75
N PHE A 178 -7.77 4.64 0.63
CA PHE A 178 -6.98 4.46 -0.58
C PHE A 178 -7.66 5.24 -1.69
N TRP A 179 -6.98 6.28 -2.20
CA TRP A 179 -7.59 7.17 -3.19
C TRP A 179 -6.59 7.69 -4.22
N LEU A 180 -7.15 8.23 -5.30
CA LEU A 180 -6.42 8.89 -6.37
C LEU A 180 -6.78 10.37 -6.43
N ILE A 181 -5.79 11.21 -6.72
CA ILE A 181 -5.95 12.64 -6.94
C ILE A 181 -4.91 13.13 -7.96
N GLY A 182 -5.24 14.19 -8.70
CA GLY A 182 -4.30 14.90 -9.57
C GLY A 182 -3.66 16.10 -8.86
N ASP A 183 -3.27 17.12 -9.64
CA ASP A 183 -2.69 18.36 -9.10
C ASP A 183 -3.75 19.31 -8.50
N ARG A 184 -5.02 19.06 -8.77
CA ARG A 184 -6.17 19.79 -8.21
C ARG A 184 -6.90 18.95 -7.20
N ILE A 185 -7.68 19.59 -6.32
CA ILE A 185 -8.51 18.92 -5.30
C ILE A 185 -9.55 17.99 -5.95
N THR A 186 -10.05 18.34 -7.12
CA THR A 186 -10.96 17.55 -7.93
C THR A 186 -10.43 17.46 -9.36
N PRO A 187 -10.60 16.32 -10.05
CA PRO A 187 -11.26 15.09 -9.61
C PRO A 187 -10.50 14.36 -8.48
N HIS A 188 -11.27 13.74 -7.57
CA HIS A 188 -10.77 12.92 -6.48
C HIS A 188 -11.55 11.60 -6.48
N VAL A 189 -10.88 10.48 -6.30
CA VAL A 189 -11.46 9.14 -6.41
C VAL A 189 -11.09 8.31 -5.18
N ASP A 190 -12.04 8.06 -4.29
CA ASP A 190 -11.85 7.05 -3.24
C ASP A 190 -12.05 5.66 -3.84
N ILE A 191 -10.97 4.87 -3.93
CA ILE A 191 -11.04 3.46 -4.32
C ILE A 191 -11.66 2.64 -3.19
N CYS A 192 -11.30 2.97 -1.93
CA CYS A 192 -12.04 2.57 -0.75
C CYS A 192 -11.75 3.55 0.39
N ARG A 193 -12.75 3.81 1.23
CA ARG A 193 -12.62 4.65 2.43
C ARG A 193 -13.52 4.14 3.54
N SER A 194 -12.99 3.91 4.74
CA SER A 194 -13.80 3.60 5.92
C SER A 194 -14.44 4.85 6.50
N GLY A 195 -15.55 4.68 7.18
CA GLY A 195 -16.22 5.76 7.91
C GLY A 195 -17.66 5.43 8.27
N GLY A 196 -18.07 5.69 9.52
CA GLY A 196 -19.42 5.45 9.98
C GLY A 196 -19.87 3.99 9.89
N GLY A 197 -18.97 3.04 10.10
CA GLY A 197 -19.25 1.60 10.04
C GLY A 197 -19.45 1.05 8.62
N LYS A 198 -18.99 1.76 7.59
CA LYS A 198 -19.15 1.38 6.18
C LYS A 198 -17.84 1.54 5.44
N VAL A 199 -17.75 0.88 4.28
CA VAL A 199 -16.75 1.17 3.26
C VAL A 199 -17.43 1.96 2.14
N TRP A 200 -16.86 3.10 1.80
CA TRP A 200 -17.33 4.04 0.80
C TRP A 200 -16.46 4.01 -0.45
N PHE A 201 -17.10 4.24 -1.57
CA PHE A 201 -16.52 4.44 -2.89
C PHE A 201 -17.03 5.78 -3.40
N ASP A 202 -16.13 6.72 -3.67
CA ASP A 202 -16.52 8.08 -4.05
C ASP A 202 -15.79 8.52 -5.33
N LEU A 203 -16.50 9.28 -6.16
CA LEU A 203 -15.94 10.04 -7.27
C LEU A 203 -16.41 11.49 -7.15
N PHE A 204 -15.52 12.38 -6.79
CA PHE A 204 -15.74 13.82 -6.79
C PHE A 204 -15.23 14.37 -8.11
N THR A 205 -16.14 14.91 -8.95
CA THR A 205 -15.81 15.39 -10.31
C THR A 205 -15.56 16.90 -10.34
N SER A 206 -16.25 17.65 -9.47
CA SER A 206 -16.12 19.10 -9.28
C SER A 206 -16.66 19.47 -7.90
N PRO A 207 -16.45 20.69 -7.39
CA PRO A 207 -17.07 21.16 -6.16
C PRO A 207 -18.60 20.98 -6.19
N GLY A 208 -19.12 20.22 -5.18
CA GLY A 208 -20.55 19.94 -5.06
C GLY A 208 -21.09 18.81 -5.95
N SER A 209 -20.29 18.23 -6.83
CA SER A 209 -20.73 17.09 -7.68
C SER A 209 -19.93 15.84 -7.33
N HIS A 210 -20.64 14.84 -6.76
CA HIS A 210 -20.00 13.57 -6.48
C HIS A 210 -20.97 12.39 -6.62
N TYR A 211 -20.40 11.23 -6.95
CA TYR A 211 -21.09 9.97 -7.02
C TYR A 211 -20.57 9.09 -5.87
N ARG A 212 -21.48 8.42 -5.17
CA ARG A 212 -21.13 7.67 -3.95
C ARG A 212 -21.89 6.36 -3.85
N LYS A 213 -21.19 5.33 -3.38
CA LYS A 213 -21.80 4.06 -2.94
C LYS A 213 -21.11 3.55 -1.68
N SER A 214 -21.78 2.74 -0.90
CA SER A 214 -21.20 2.10 0.29
C SER A 214 -21.64 0.66 0.44
N VAL A 215 -20.79 -0.11 1.14
CA VAL A 215 -21.07 -1.47 1.59
C VAL A 215 -20.94 -1.57 3.12
N GLY A 216 -21.45 -2.65 3.70
CA GLY A 216 -21.53 -2.84 5.16
C GLY A 216 -20.16 -3.04 5.83
N SER A 217 -20.17 -3.01 7.17
CA SER A 217 -19.00 -3.07 8.05
C SER A 217 -18.19 -4.36 7.99
N ARG A 218 -18.75 -5.47 7.49
CA ARG A 218 -18.01 -6.75 7.35
C ARG A 218 -16.71 -6.62 6.56
N TYR A 219 -16.63 -5.62 5.66
CA TYR A 219 -15.46 -5.36 4.85
C TYR A 219 -14.37 -4.52 5.55
N LEU A 220 -14.50 -4.26 6.85
CA LEU A 220 -13.52 -3.52 7.63
C LEU A 220 -12.55 -4.43 8.40
N SER A 221 -13.01 -5.62 8.82
CA SER A 221 -12.34 -6.43 9.84
C SER A 221 -11.28 -7.38 9.30
N ASP A 222 -11.17 -7.54 7.98
CA ASP A 222 -10.24 -8.45 7.34
C ASP A 222 -9.64 -7.84 6.07
N PHE A 223 -8.64 -8.50 5.48
CA PHE A 223 -8.06 -8.12 4.22
C PHE A 223 -9.01 -8.38 3.06
N TYR A 224 -9.26 -7.34 2.28
CA TYR A 224 -9.99 -7.41 1.01
C TYR A 224 -9.16 -6.78 -0.10
N ILE A 225 -9.35 -7.29 -1.32
CA ILE A 225 -8.75 -6.70 -2.53
C ILE A 225 -9.71 -5.65 -3.06
N TYR A 226 -9.34 -4.37 -2.90
CA TYR A 226 -10.04 -3.23 -3.47
C TYR A 226 -9.43 -2.89 -4.81
N THR A 227 -10.27 -2.79 -5.83
CA THR A 227 -9.82 -2.56 -7.21
C THR A 227 -10.64 -1.45 -7.85
N LEU A 228 -9.97 -0.59 -8.60
CA LEU A 228 -10.55 0.36 -9.54
C LEU A 228 -10.06 0.02 -10.95
N ASP A 229 -10.98 -0.39 -11.81
CA ASP A 229 -10.73 -0.42 -13.25
C ASP A 229 -11.15 0.94 -13.82
N TRP A 230 -10.18 1.68 -14.35
CA TRP A 230 -10.38 3.01 -14.90
C TRP A 230 -10.04 3.02 -16.39
N THR A 231 -11.04 3.31 -17.21
CA THR A 231 -10.96 3.45 -18.67
C THR A 231 -11.35 4.87 -19.08
N PRO A 232 -11.16 5.29 -20.34
CA PRO A 232 -11.63 6.60 -20.80
C PRO A 232 -13.13 6.84 -20.58
N ASN A 233 -13.94 5.79 -20.59
CA ASN A 233 -15.39 5.87 -20.62
C ASN A 233 -16.06 5.37 -19.33
N ALA A 234 -15.32 4.74 -18.42
CA ALA A 234 -15.89 4.17 -17.20
C ALA A 234 -14.88 4.00 -16.09
N MET A 235 -15.36 4.09 -14.88
CA MET A 235 -14.69 3.66 -13.64
C MET A 235 -15.52 2.57 -12.99
N VAL A 236 -14.87 1.46 -12.59
CA VAL A 236 -15.54 0.30 -11.99
C VAL A 236 -14.81 -0.08 -10.70
N TRP A 237 -15.48 0.05 -9.57
CA TRP A 237 -14.96 -0.36 -8.27
C TRP A 237 -15.33 -1.80 -7.99
N LYS A 238 -14.40 -2.56 -7.44
CA LYS A 238 -14.59 -3.97 -7.11
C LYS A 238 -14.04 -4.29 -5.72
N ILE A 239 -14.65 -5.25 -5.04
CA ILE A 239 -14.11 -5.92 -3.86
C ILE A 239 -13.94 -7.40 -4.21
N ASN A 240 -12.73 -7.96 -4.04
CA ASN A 240 -12.39 -9.35 -4.40
C ASN A 240 -12.89 -9.74 -5.81
N GLY A 241 -12.75 -8.82 -6.78
CA GLY A 241 -13.18 -9.01 -8.17
C GLY A 241 -14.67 -8.77 -8.43
N VAL A 242 -15.50 -8.63 -7.40
CA VAL A 242 -16.95 -8.38 -7.55
C VAL A 242 -17.23 -6.89 -7.68
N GLU A 243 -17.91 -6.48 -8.74
CA GLU A 243 -18.30 -5.08 -8.98
C GLU A 243 -19.24 -4.58 -7.88
N VAL A 244 -18.89 -3.45 -7.29
CA VAL A 244 -19.69 -2.77 -6.25
C VAL A 244 -20.22 -1.42 -6.70
N MET A 245 -19.50 -0.73 -7.59
CA MET A 245 -19.94 0.55 -8.15
C MET A 245 -19.41 0.69 -9.58
N ARG A 246 -20.18 1.32 -10.43
CA ARG A 246 -19.80 1.72 -11.79
C ARG A 246 -20.22 3.15 -12.04
N GLN A 247 -19.35 3.93 -12.69
CA GLN A 247 -19.62 5.29 -13.09
C GLN A 247 -19.11 5.53 -14.51
N THR A 248 -19.96 6.12 -15.36
CA THR A 248 -19.64 6.43 -16.77
C THR A 248 -19.69 7.93 -17.06
N THR A 249 -20.08 8.73 -16.07
CA THR A 249 -20.15 10.18 -16.18
C THR A 249 -19.11 10.83 -15.27
N GLY A 250 -18.47 11.89 -15.72
CA GLY A 250 -17.45 12.60 -14.94
C GLY A 250 -16.15 11.83 -14.74
N VAL A 251 -15.87 10.85 -15.62
CA VAL A 251 -14.64 10.05 -15.57
C VAL A 251 -13.44 10.97 -15.74
N PRO A 252 -12.47 10.98 -14.82
CA PRO A 252 -11.27 11.79 -14.92
C PRO A 252 -10.47 11.50 -16.19
N GLN A 253 -9.91 12.55 -16.80
CA GLN A 253 -9.13 12.46 -18.03
C GLN A 253 -7.68 12.94 -17.85
N GLU A 254 -7.21 13.03 -16.61
CA GLU A 254 -5.85 13.47 -16.25
C GLU A 254 -5.11 12.41 -15.43
N PRO A 255 -3.77 12.38 -15.48
CA PRO A 255 -3.01 11.46 -14.63
C PRO A 255 -3.22 11.77 -13.15
N MET A 256 -3.40 10.72 -12.35
CA MET A 256 -3.58 10.80 -10.92
C MET A 256 -2.53 9.98 -10.18
N PHE A 257 -2.24 10.34 -8.95
CA PHE A 257 -1.33 9.63 -8.08
C PHE A 257 -2.06 8.99 -6.90
N ILE A 258 -1.42 7.98 -6.32
CA ILE A 258 -1.95 7.15 -5.25
C ILE A 258 -1.72 7.83 -3.91
N ASN A 259 -2.72 7.73 -3.03
CA ASN A 259 -2.62 8.09 -1.62
C ASN A 259 -3.17 6.98 -0.74
N LEU A 260 -2.52 6.76 0.39
CA LEU A 260 -2.96 5.90 1.49
C LEU A 260 -2.85 6.69 2.79
N ALA A 261 -3.93 6.82 3.54
CA ALA A 261 -3.89 7.56 4.81
C ALA A 261 -4.92 7.09 5.82
N GLY A 262 -4.61 7.32 7.10
CA GLY A 262 -5.59 7.35 8.18
C GLY A 262 -6.05 8.77 8.48
N GLY A 263 -7.27 8.94 8.99
CA GLY A 263 -7.80 10.25 9.38
C GLY A 263 -8.82 10.14 10.52
N VAL A 264 -8.92 11.20 11.31
CA VAL A 264 -9.83 11.28 12.46
C VAL A 264 -10.80 12.43 12.27
N ASP A 265 -12.08 12.09 12.07
CA ASP A 265 -13.18 13.05 11.96
C ASP A 265 -13.95 13.20 13.30
N LYS A 266 -13.86 12.17 14.16
CA LYS A 266 -14.45 12.13 15.49
C LYS A 266 -13.45 11.52 16.46
N PRO A 267 -13.45 11.93 17.75
CA PRO A 267 -12.54 11.37 18.74
C PRO A 267 -12.59 9.83 18.78
N ILE A 268 -11.42 9.21 18.85
CA ILE A 268 -11.23 7.76 18.97
C ILE A 268 -10.63 7.44 20.34
N GLY A 269 -11.01 6.29 20.91
CA GLY A 269 -10.58 5.87 22.25
C GLY A 269 -9.29 5.07 22.30
N GLY A 270 -8.67 4.74 21.16
CA GLY A 270 -7.50 3.87 21.12
C GLY A 270 -6.70 4.00 19.84
N ILE A 271 -5.67 3.16 19.72
CA ILE A 271 -4.84 3.06 18.53
C ILE A 271 -5.60 2.26 17.46
N SER A 272 -5.58 2.76 16.24
CA SER A 272 -6.09 2.07 15.05
C SER A 272 -5.02 2.04 13.96
N SER A 273 -5.16 1.13 13.00
CA SER A 273 -4.27 1.10 11.85
C SER A 273 -5.01 0.68 10.59
N MET A 274 -4.65 1.27 9.45
CA MET A 274 -4.89 0.68 8.14
C MET A 274 -3.72 -0.25 7.81
N GLU A 275 -4.00 -1.46 7.39
CA GLU A 275 -2.98 -2.44 7.02
C GLU A 275 -3.03 -2.68 5.51
N VAL A 276 -1.90 -2.55 4.82
CA VAL A 276 -1.78 -2.74 3.37
C VAL A 276 -0.75 -3.83 3.11
N ASP A 277 -1.22 -4.97 2.60
CA ASP A 277 -0.38 -6.14 2.27
C ASP A 277 0.43 -5.86 0.98
N TRP A 278 -0.26 -5.41 -0.06
CA TRP A 278 0.37 -5.02 -1.31
C TRP A 278 -0.49 -4.02 -2.08
N ILE A 279 0.16 -3.30 -3.01
CA ILE A 279 -0.49 -2.43 -4.00
C ILE A 279 0.13 -2.67 -5.38
N ARG A 280 -0.70 -2.72 -6.41
CA ARG A 280 -0.29 -2.95 -7.80
C ARG A 280 -1.12 -2.12 -8.76
N VAL A 281 -0.48 -1.56 -9.76
CA VAL A 281 -1.14 -0.85 -10.86
C VAL A 281 -0.77 -1.51 -12.17
N TYR A 282 -1.78 -1.68 -13.01
CA TYR A 282 -1.63 -2.31 -14.31
C TYR A 282 -2.12 -1.39 -15.42
N GLN A 283 -1.50 -1.51 -16.57
CA GLN A 283 -1.96 -0.92 -17.83
C GLN A 283 -2.12 -2.04 -18.87
N SER A 284 -3.06 -1.87 -19.80
CA SER A 284 -3.15 -2.76 -20.97
C SER A 284 -1.91 -2.56 -21.84
N LYS A 285 -1.37 -3.67 -22.32
CA LYS A 285 -0.27 -3.68 -23.29
C LYS A 285 -0.74 -3.18 -24.64
#